data_9f0d968de2dc6427de5164109e7715ab
#
_entry.id   9f0d968de2dc6427de5164109e7715ab
#
_cell.length_a   1.000
_cell.length_b   1.000
_cell.length_c   1.000
_cell.angle_alpha   90.00
_cell.angle_beta   90.00
_cell.angle_gamma   90.00
#
_symmetry.space_group_name_H-M   'P 1'
#
loop_
_entity.id
_entity.type
_entity.pdbx_description
1 polymer ?
#
loop_
_entity_poly.entity_id
_entity_poly.type
_entity_poly.pdbx_seq_one_letter_code
_entity_poly.pdbx_strand_id
1 'polypeptide(L)'
;MVVNNNDLATFKIDNSFYPEIKLLITIKSFDLQAIRERYLKNKNKKSNRTGSVARREIATGGIAELTIKNGEITHSEVLTELPEPRGVDSFDEITAFSSENRVYLLNNNSITTITNPWFSYIHTIDIEKSQKKRMLVSSSGFDSIFEYSLEEQKKMFEWFAWENGFDHGLDPESGEKLFLTRNEEKAAQYEAEGKKYLFISDPAAQTLPTAKRAAFINSVVYDPVDKNNVIATFFHEGTVYEIDRNTGQAGKALGGLKNPHGGMKLEFNRYAGTSTTGGEIITGNTYSQTCYNFENLKGKQDFLIDMQWVQNTKIIE
;
A
#
# COMPACT_ATOMS: atom_id res chain seq x y z
N MET A 1 -12.76 9.53 20.66
CA MET A 1 -12.02 8.30 20.29
C MET A 1 -11.29 7.79 21.52
N VAL A 2 -11.50 6.53 21.89
CA VAL A 2 -10.78 5.85 22.99
C VAL A 2 -9.58 5.12 22.38
N VAL A 3 -8.37 5.32 22.91
CA VAL A 3 -7.15 4.65 22.45
C VAL A 3 -6.54 3.89 23.60
N ASN A 4 -6.39 2.58 23.44
CA ASN A 4 -5.65 1.72 24.37
C ASN A 4 -4.24 1.47 23.79
N ASN A 5 -3.20 1.75 24.57
CA ASN A 5 -1.81 1.57 24.16
C ASN A 5 -1.20 0.32 24.79
N ASN A 6 -0.61 -0.52 23.97
CA ASN A 6 0.11 -1.72 24.37
C ASN A 6 1.55 -1.66 23.88
N ASP A 7 2.49 -1.82 24.78
CA ASP A 7 3.90 -1.98 24.42
C ASP A 7 4.20 -3.48 24.22
N LEU A 8 4.53 -3.84 22.99
CA LEU A 8 4.81 -5.25 22.65
C LEU A 8 6.03 -5.82 23.38
N ALA A 9 6.95 -4.98 23.87
CA ALA A 9 8.08 -5.43 24.69
C ALA A 9 7.64 -6.06 26.03
N THR A 10 6.42 -5.78 26.47
CA THR A 10 5.84 -6.36 27.71
C THR A 10 5.15 -7.70 27.47
N PHE A 11 4.96 -8.10 26.21
CA PHE A 11 4.28 -9.35 25.88
C PHE A 11 5.23 -10.54 26.04
N LYS A 12 4.67 -11.65 26.50
CA LYS A 12 5.40 -12.91 26.54
C LYS A 12 5.56 -13.46 25.13
N ILE A 13 6.79 -13.82 24.77
CA ILE A 13 7.05 -14.52 23.50
C ILE A 13 6.56 -15.97 23.64
N ASP A 14 5.72 -16.39 22.72
CA ASP A 14 5.26 -17.76 22.59
C ASP A 14 5.44 -18.24 21.15
N ASN A 15 6.48 -19.04 20.92
CA ASN A 15 6.81 -19.59 19.61
C ASN A 15 6.04 -20.89 19.30
N SER A 16 5.23 -21.42 20.25
CA SER A 16 4.50 -22.67 20.04
C SER A 16 3.31 -22.53 19.12
N PHE A 17 2.81 -21.31 18.94
CA PHE A 17 1.62 -21.03 18.12
C PHE A 17 1.86 -21.23 16.62
N TYR A 18 3.07 -20.88 16.16
CA TYR A 18 3.48 -21.05 14.75
C TYR A 18 4.86 -21.73 14.71
N PRO A 19 4.92 -23.08 14.79
CA PRO A 19 6.19 -23.79 14.84
C PRO A 19 7.01 -23.64 13.55
N GLU A 20 6.34 -23.51 12.40
CA GLU A 20 6.97 -23.24 11.11
C GLU A 20 6.04 -22.44 10.22
N ILE A 21 6.55 -21.34 9.62
CA ILE A 21 5.83 -20.48 8.68
C ILE A 21 6.70 -20.29 7.45
N LYS A 22 6.11 -20.48 6.26
CA LYS A 22 6.71 -20.11 4.98
C LYS A 22 6.09 -18.82 4.46
N LEU A 23 6.91 -17.86 4.11
CA LEU A 23 6.50 -16.55 3.64
C LEU A 23 7.07 -16.28 2.25
N LEU A 24 6.24 -15.79 1.36
CA LEU A 24 6.65 -15.15 0.12
C LEU A 24 6.63 -13.63 0.34
N ILE A 25 7.79 -12.99 0.15
CA ILE A 25 7.94 -11.55 0.39
C ILE A 25 8.48 -10.82 -0.83
N THR A 26 8.18 -9.54 -0.93
CA THR A 26 8.82 -8.63 -1.89
C THR A 26 9.92 -7.83 -1.22
N ILE A 27 11.06 -7.73 -1.85
CA ILE A 27 12.18 -6.87 -1.49
C ILE A 27 12.22 -5.75 -2.52
N LYS A 28 11.77 -4.57 -2.13
CA LYS A 28 11.65 -3.41 -3.03
C LYS A 28 12.98 -2.98 -3.65
N SER A 29 14.07 -3.12 -2.92
CA SER A 29 15.42 -2.78 -3.35
C SER A 29 16.43 -3.54 -2.52
N PHE A 30 17.46 -4.06 -3.15
CA PHE A 30 18.60 -4.67 -2.46
C PHE A 30 19.59 -3.64 -1.91
N ASP A 31 19.50 -2.38 -2.36
CA ASP A 31 20.31 -1.29 -1.84
C ASP A 31 19.63 -0.63 -0.63
N LEU A 32 19.80 -1.24 0.53
CA LEU A 32 19.28 -0.73 1.81
C LEU A 32 19.94 0.60 2.23
N GLN A 33 21.20 0.83 1.87
CA GLN A 33 21.89 2.05 2.19
C GLN A 33 21.29 3.24 1.43
N ALA A 34 21.05 3.11 0.13
CA ALA A 34 20.40 4.14 -0.66
C ALA A 34 18.96 4.44 -0.17
N ILE A 35 18.22 3.40 0.30
CA ILE A 35 16.90 3.60 0.93
C ILE A 35 17.04 4.45 2.20
N ARG A 36 17.99 4.12 3.09
CA ARG A 36 18.22 4.82 4.35
C ARG A 36 18.65 6.27 4.13
N GLU A 37 19.62 6.52 3.27
CA GLU A 37 20.09 7.86 2.93
C GLU A 37 18.96 8.73 2.39
N ARG A 38 18.13 8.18 1.52
CA ARG A 38 16.94 8.85 0.97
C ARG A 38 15.92 9.19 2.06
N TYR A 39 15.67 8.26 2.98
CA TYR A 39 14.77 8.48 4.11
C TYR A 39 15.28 9.65 4.97
N LEU A 40 16.55 9.63 5.38
CA LEU A 40 17.14 10.68 6.20
C LEU A 40 17.14 12.03 5.47
N LYS A 41 17.46 12.05 4.17
CA LYS A 41 17.40 13.26 3.35
C LYS A 41 16.00 13.85 3.27
N ASN A 42 14.96 13.02 3.19
CA ASN A 42 13.56 13.47 3.16
C ASN A 42 13.06 13.90 4.53
N LYS A 43 13.48 13.23 5.62
CA LYS A 43 13.16 13.62 7.01
C LYS A 43 13.65 15.02 7.34
N ASN A 44 14.77 15.44 6.77
CA ASN A 44 15.38 16.74 7.00
C ASN A 44 14.88 17.85 6.05
N LYS A 45 14.09 17.52 5.03
CA LYS A 45 13.47 18.52 4.15
C LYS A 45 12.26 19.16 4.84
N LYS A 46 12.21 20.48 4.81
CA LYS A 46 11.00 21.27 5.18
C LYS A 46 9.94 21.11 4.06
N SER A 47 9.44 19.93 3.86
CA SER A 47 8.31 19.70 2.96
C SER A 47 7.03 19.63 3.81
N ASN A 48 5.99 20.31 3.36
CA ASN A 48 4.67 20.27 3.99
C ASN A 48 3.98 18.89 3.82
N ARG A 49 4.63 17.94 3.12
CA ARG A 49 4.06 16.62 2.84
C ARG A 49 5.12 15.53 2.81
N THR A 50 4.79 14.38 3.41
CA THR A 50 5.67 13.22 3.44
C THR A 50 5.81 12.59 2.05
N GLY A 51 7.05 12.24 1.67
CA GLY A 51 7.35 11.52 0.45
C GLY A 51 8.29 12.25 -0.51
N SER A 52 8.64 11.59 -1.62
CA SER A 52 9.51 12.16 -2.66
C SER A 52 8.79 13.25 -3.46
N VAL A 53 9.47 14.35 -3.71
CA VAL A 53 8.97 15.49 -4.51
C VAL A 53 9.21 15.27 -6.01
N ALA A 54 10.25 14.51 -6.36
CA ALA A 54 10.59 14.15 -7.73
C ALA A 54 10.43 12.64 -7.94
N ARG A 55 10.18 12.24 -9.20
CA ARG A 55 10.24 10.83 -9.59
C ARG A 55 11.66 10.32 -9.29
N ARG A 56 11.73 9.18 -8.65
CA ARG A 56 13.01 8.53 -8.33
C ARG A 56 13.34 7.47 -9.39
N GLU A 57 14.60 7.12 -9.46
CA GLU A 57 15.04 5.96 -10.23
C GLU A 57 14.42 4.68 -9.68
N ILE A 58 14.12 3.77 -10.58
CA ILE A 58 13.59 2.45 -10.28
C ILE A 58 14.72 1.57 -9.77
N ALA A 59 14.58 1.03 -8.57
CA ALA A 59 15.58 0.17 -7.96
C ALA A 59 15.39 -1.29 -8.36
N THR A 60 16.45 -2.06 -8.39
CA THR A 60 16.38 -3.52 -8.48
C THR A 60 16.07 -4.11 -7.11
N GLY A 61 15.04 -4.91 -7.06
CA GLY A 61 14.62 -5.69 -5.92
C GLY A 61 14.31 -7.12 -6.33
N GLY A 62 13.52 -7.84 -5.56
CA GLY A 62 13.19 -9.23 -5.89
C GLY A 62 12.03 -9.79 -5.09
N ILE A 63 11.71 -11.03 -5.38
CA ILE A 63 10.80 -11.86 -4.60
C ILE A 63 11.65 -12.89 -3.88
N ALA A 64 11.40 -13.07 -2.59
CA ALA A 64 12.13 -14.02 -1.78
C ALA A 64 11.16 -14.93 -0.98
N GLU A 65 11.60 -16.15 -0.76
CA GLU A 65 10.99 -17.08 0.18
C GLU A 65 11.76 -17.03 1.50
N LEU A 66 11.01 -17.03 2.60
CA LEU A 66 11.54 -17.16 3.96
C LEU A 66 10.85 -18.33 4.66
N THR A 67 11.60 -19.13 5.40
CA THR A 67 11.06 -20.06 6.39
C THR A 67 11.43 -19.59 7.78
N ILE A 68 10.41 -19.38 8.61
CA ILE A 68 10.56 -19.06 10.02
C ILE A 68 10.16 -20.28 10.84
N LYS A 69 11.06 -20.74 11.71
CA LYS A 69 10.82 -21.89 12.59
C LYS A 69 11.18 -21.51 14.03
N ASN A 70 10.24 -21.72 14.94
CA ASN A 70 10.40 -21.34 16.34
C ASN A 70 10.83 -19.88 16.57
N GLY A 71 10.36 -18.97 15.70
CA GLY A 71 10.70 -17.54 15.76
C GLY A 71 12.03 -17.14 15.10
N GLU A 72 12.75 -18.08 14.49
CA GLU A 72 14.02 -17.82 13.81
C GLU A 72 13.91 -18.07 12.30
N ILE A 73 14.60 -17.25 11.48
CA ILE A 73 14.70 -17.48 10.03
C ILE A 73 15.68 -18.64 9.82
N THR A 74 15.16 -19.77 9.33
CA THR A 74 15.94 -20.99 9.07
C THR A 74 16.29 -21.16 7.60
N HIS A 75 15.57 -20.49 6.71
CA HIS A 75 15.84 -20.48 5.26
C HIS A 75 15.46 -19.12 4.68
N SER A 76 16.25 -18.65 3.72
CA SER A 76 15.94 -17.47 2.91
C SER A 76 16.55 -17.61 1.51
N GLU A 77 15.74 -17.38 0.49
CA GLU A 77 16.17 -17.48 -0.91
C GLU A 77 15.51 -16.38 -1.75
N VAL A 78 16.29 -15.70 -2.61
CA VAL A 78 15.77 -14.79 -3.61
C VAL A 78 15.40 -15.61 -4.85
N LEU A 79 14.10 -15.70 -5.13
CA LEU A 79 13.56 -16.50 -6.24
C LEU A 79 13.72 -15.82 -7.60
N THR A 80 13.60 -14.49 -7.63
CA THR A 80 13.75 -13.69 -8.85
C THR A 80 14.04 -12.23 -8.54
N GLU A 81 14.76 -11.58 -9.45
CA GLU A 81 15.01 -10.14 -9.41
C GLU A 81 14.03 -9.40 -10.31
N LEU A 82 13.52 -8.26 -9.85
CA LEU A 82 12.52 -7.45 -10.55
C LEU A 82 12.72 -5.95 -10.26
N PRO A 83 12.30 -5.07 -11.19
CA PRO A 83 12.23 -3.63 -10.92
C PRO A 83 11.17 -3.30 -9.87
N GLU A 84 11.59 -2.84 -8.68
CA GLU A 84 10.75 -2.38 -7.58
C GLU A 84 9.50 -3.24 -7.28
N PRO A 85 9.61 -4.56 -7.04
CA PRO A 85 8.46 -5.37 -6.65
C PRO A 85 7.93 -4.94 -5.29
N ARG A 86 6.61 -4.93 -5.14
CA ARG A 86 5.96 -4.52 -3.88
C ARG A 86 4.76 -5.37 -3.53
N GLY A 87 3.84 -5.55 -4.50
CA GLY A 87 2.66 -6.40 -4.31
C GLY A 87 3.00 -7.85 -4.59
N VAL A 88 2.63 -8.73 -3.68
CA VAL A 88 2.63 -10.18 -3.87
C VAL A 88 1.45 -10.76 -3.10
N ASP A 89 0.73 -11.66 -3.72
CA ASP A 89 -0.25 -12.52 -3.07
C ASP A 89 -0.30 -13.88 -3.75
N SER A 90 -0.58 -14.90 -2.95
CA SER A 90 -0.66 -16.28 -3.43
C SER A 90 -1.88 -16.95 -2.83
N PHE A 91 -2.58 -17.68 -3.65
CA PHE A 91 -3.71 -18.49 -3.22
C PHE A 91 -3.83 -19.74 -4.08
N ASP A 92 -3.71 -20.92 -3.46
CA ASP A 92 -3.56 -22.22 -4.11
C ASP A 92 -2.43 -22.21 -5.17
N GLU A 93 -2.75 -22.59 -6.41
CA GLU A 93 -1.81 -22.67 -7.52
C GLU A 93 -1.49 -21.31 -8.20
N ILE A 94 -2.18 -20.24 -7.79
CA ILE A 94 -2.03 -18.90 -8.38
C ILE A 94 -1.16 -18.05 -7.49
N THR A 95 -0.10 -17.49 -8.07
CA THR A 95 0.70 -16.43 -7.43
C THR A 95 0.71 -15.20 -8.33
N ALA A 96 0.32 -14.05 -7.77
CA ALA A 96 0.39 -12.76 -8.43
C ALA A 96 1.46 -11.90 -7.77
N PHE A 97 2.29 -11.24 -8.58
CA PHE A 97 3.30 -10.30 -8.07
C PHE A 97 3.49 -9.13 -9.02
N SER A 98 3.86 -7.99 -8.46
CA SER A 98 4.08 -6.78 -9.24
C SER A 98 5.56 -6.49 -9.44
N SER A 99 5.83 -5.84 -10.56
CA SER A 99 6.95 -4.95 -10.74
C SER A 99 6.43 -3.50 -10.63
N GLU A 100 7.22 -2.51 -10.98
CA GLU A 100 6.85 -1.09 -10.88
C GLU A 100 5.51 -0.76 -11.59
N ASN A 101 5.31 -1.28 -12.82
CA ASN A 101 4.20 -0.91 -13.72
C ASN A 101 3.50 -2.10 -14.40
N ARG A 102 3.64 -3.30 -13.88
CA ARG A 102 2.99 -4.50 -14.43
C ARG A 102 2.78 -5.55 -13.36
N VAL A 103 1.83 -6.42 -13.62
CA VAL A 103 1.53 -7.57 -12.75
C VAL A 103 1.83 -8.86 -13.52
N TYR A 104 2.48 -9.77 -12.87
CA TYR A 104 2.74 -11.12 -13.34
C TYR A 104 1.80 -12.09 -12.61
N LEU A 105 1.20 -12.99 -13.37
CA LEU A 105 0.42 -14.11 -12.86
C LEU A 105 1.17 -15.39 -13.17
N LEU A 106 1.57 -16.09 -12.13
CA LEU A 106 2.09 -17.44 -12.20
C LEU A 106 0.93 -18.39 -11.87
N ASN A 107 0.59 -19.27 -12.80
CA ASN A 107 -0.41 -20.32 -12.61
C ASN A 107 0.20 -21.63 -13.08
N ASN A 108 0.41 -22.56 -12.15
CA ASN A 108 1.22 -23.75 -12.40
C ASN A 108 2.60 -23.36 -12.98
N ASN A 109 2.90 -23.75 -14.21
CA ASN A 109 4.16 -23.47 -14.89
C ASN A 109 4.07 -22.38 -15.97
N SER A 110 2.96 -21.65 -16.04
CA SER A 110 2.77 -20.57 -16.99
C SER A 110 2.81 -19.20 -16.31
N ILE A 111 3.53 -18.25 -16.93
CA ILE A 111 3.56 -16.87 -16.50
C ILE A 111 2.87 -16.02 -17.56
N THR A 112 1.89 -15.25 -17.14
CA THR A 112 1.25 -14.23 -17.96
C THR A 112 1.43 -12.85 -17.36
N THR A 113 1.30 -11.80 -18.19
CA THR A 113 1.53 -10.41 -17.75
C THR A 113 0.30 -9.56 -18.01
N ILE A 114 -0.16 -8.88 -16.98
CA ILE A 114 -1.21 -7.86 -17.09
C ILE A 114 -0.54 -6.48 -17.08
N THR A 115 -0.90 -5.67 -18.07
CA THR A 115 -0.45 -4.28 -18.22
C THR A 115 -1.64 -3.33 -18.28
N ASN A 116 -1.42 -2.10 -17.84
CA ASN A 116 -2.39 -1.02 -17.96
C ASN A 116 -1.61 0.30 -18.07
N PRO A 117 -2.02 1.25 -18.91
CA PRO A 117 -1.35 2.57 -19.01
C PRO A 117 -1.29 3.31 -17.65
N TRP A 118 -2.26 3.05 -16.78
CA TRP A 118 -2.37 3.64 -15.44
C TRP A 118 -1.66 2.82 -14.35
N PHE A 119 -0.90 1.79 -14.70
CA PHE A 119 -0.07 1.09 -13.73
C PHE A 119 1.23 1.84 -13.48
N SER A 120 1.42 2.28 -12.24
CA SER A 120 2.68 2.86 -11.77
C SER A 120 2.77 2.77 -10.26
N TYR A 121 3.95 2.42 -9.75
CA TYR A 121 4.17 2.18 -8.32
C TYR A 121 3.08 1.26 -7.73
N ILE A 122 2.88 0.10 -8.34
CA ILE A 122 1.94 -0.90 -7.84
C ILE A 122 2.41 -1.33 -6.44
N HIS A 123 1.59 -1.07 -5.40
CA HIS A 123 1.96 -1.34 -4.01
C HIS A 123 1.42 -2.66 -3.49
N THR A 124 0.18 -2.99 -3.80
CA THR A 124 -0.43 -4.24 -3.34
C THR A 124 -1.19 -4.93 -4.44
N ILE A 125 -1.26 -6.22 -4.30
CA ILE A 125 -2.10 -7.14 -5.04
C ILE A 125 -2.84 -7.97 -4.01
N ASP A 126 -4.12 -8.22 -4.23
CA ASP A 126 -4.93 -9.13 -3.41
C ASP A 126 -5.80 -10.01 -4.30
N ILE A 127 -5.64 -11.33 -4.17
CA ILE A 127 -6.42 -12.34 -4.89
C ILE A 127 -7.66 -12.67 -4.07
N GLU A 128 -8.83 -12.66 -4.70
CA GLU A 128 -10.08 -13.03 -4.04
C GLU A 128 -10.04 -14.49 -3.58
N LYS A 129 -10.10 -14.71 -2.26
CA LYS A 129 -9.97 -16.05 -1.66
C LYS A 129 -11.21 -16.93 -1.82
N SER A 130 -12.39 -16.33 -2.03
CA SER A 130 -13.65 -17.08 -2.06
C SER A 130 -13.93 -17.80 -3.39
N GLN A 131 -13.61 -17.19 -4.52
CA GLN A 131 -13.90 -17.71 -5.86
C GLN A 131 -12.68 -17.84 -6.76
N LYS A 132 -11.53 -17.26 -6.36
CA LYS A 132 -10.25 -17.28 -7.12
C LYS A 132 -10.34 -16.72 -8.55
N LYS A 133 -11.30 -15.83 -8.78
CA LYS A 133 -11.60 -15.35 -10.13
C LYS A 133 -11.14 -13.94 -10.38
N ARG A 134 -10.80 -13.20 -9.32
CA ARG A 134 -10.52 -11.78 -9.38
C ARG A 134 -9.30 -11.40 -8.57
N MET A 135 -8.70 -10.29 -8.96
CA MET A 135 -7.53 -9.72 -8.31
C MET A 135 -7.64 -8.20 -8.25
N LEU A 136 -7.38 -7.63 -7.09
CA LEU A 136 -7.23 -6.19 -6.89
C LEU A 136 -5.76 -5.77 -7.05
N VAL A 137 -5.58 -4.57 -7.59
CA VAL A 137 -4.28 -3.93 -7.79
C VAL A 137 -4.36 -2.48 -7.34
N SER A 138 -3.49 -2.05 -6.41
CA SER A 138 -3.33 -0.63 -6.09
C SER A 138 -2.23 -0.02 -6.95
N SER A 139 -2.59 0.93 -7.83
CA SER A 139 -1.64 1.71 -8.62
C SER A 139 -1.44 3.07 -7.97
N SER A 140 -0.51 3.12 -7.03
CA SER A 140 -0.30 4.29 -6.18
C SER A 140 0.24 5.50 -6.94
N GLY A 141 0.87 5.30 -8.09
CA GLY A 141 1.39 6.38 -8.94
C GLY A 141 0.31 7.31 -9.45
N PHE A 142 -0.94 6.86 -9.46
CA PHE A 142 -2.11 7.60 -9.94
C PHE A 142 -3.28 7.58 -8.96
N ASP A 143 -3.06 7.22 -7.69
CA ASP A 143 -4.14 7.14 -6.69
C ASP A 143 -5.32 6.30 -7.17
N SER A 144 -5.05 5.11 -7.73
CA SER A 144 -6.07 4.30 -8.39
C SER A 144 -6.07 2.84 -7.94
N ILE A 145 -7.25 2.24 -8.06
CA ILE A 145 -7.54 0.85 -7.76
C ILE A 145 -8.10 0.21 -9.03
N PHE A 146 -7.63 -0.98 -9.34
CA PHE A 146 -8.13 -1.78 -10.44
C PHE A 146 -8.51 -3.17 -9.96
N GLU A 147 -9.56 -3.74 -10.56
CA GLU A 147 -9.89 -5.16 -10.43
C GLU A 147 -9.82 -5.83 -11.79
N TYR A 148 -9.21 -7.00 -11.81
CA TYR A 148 -9.08 -7.84 -13.01
C TYR A 148 -9.69 -9.21 -12.79
N SER A 149 -10.34 -9.75 -13.83
CA SER A 149 -10.60 -11.19 -13.95
C SER A 149 -9.28 -11.92 -14.13
N LEU A 150 -9.04 -12.97 -13.35
CA LEU A 150 -7.85 -13.82 -13.48
C LEU A 150 -7.94 -14.73 -14.71
N GLU A 151 -9.14 -15.17 -15.09
CA GLU A 151 -9.38 -16.03 -16.23
C GLU A 151 -9.26 -15.29 -17.57
N GLU A 152 -9.99 -14.17 -17.70
CA GLU A 152 -10.01 -13.38 -18.93
C GLU A 152 -8.90 -12.33 -19.00
N GLN A 153 -8.21 -12.06 -17.89
CA GLN A 153 -7.23 -10.99 -17.73
C GLN A 153 -7.81 -9.60 -18.12
N LYS A 154 -9.11 -9.45 -17.99
CA LYS A 154 -9.86 -8.24 -18.35
C LYS A 154 -10.10 -7.37 -17.13
N LYS A 155 -9.95 -6.05 -17.31
CA LYS A 155 -10.32 -5.08 -16.29
C LYS A 155 -11.84 -5.11 -16.06
N MET A 156 -12.23 -5.30 -14.80
CA MET A 156 -13.64 -5.37 -14.37
C MET A 156 -14.07 -4.11 -13.62
N PHE A 157 -13.15 -3.47 -12.91
CA PHE A 157 -13.43 -2.27 -12.13
C PHE A 157 -12.21 -1.35 -12.16
N GLU A 158 -12.45 -0.04 -12.13
CA GLU A 158 -11.45 0.98 -11.87
C GLU A 158 -12.01 2.08 -10.97
N TRP A 159 -11.15 2.63 -10.13
CA TRP A 159 -11.50 3.72 -9.24
C TRP A 159 -10.29 4.65 -9.09
N PHE A 160 -10.50 5.95 -9.28
CA PHE A 160 -9.49 6.97 -9.09
C PHE A 160 -9.91 7.88 -7.95
N ALA A 161 -9.04 8.13 -6.98
CA ALA A 161 -9.33 8.97 -5.84
C ALA A 161 -9.80 10.37 -6.24
N TRP A 162 -9.13 10.98 -7.23
CA TRP A 162 -9.47 12.31 -7.71
C TRP A 162 -10.81 12.44 -8.44
N GLU A 163 -11.44 11.34 -8.81
CA GLU A 163 -12.79 11.28 -9.39
C GLU A 163 -13.86 11.01 -8.34
N ASN A 164 -13.45 10.66 -7.12
CA ASN A 164 -14.33 10.19 -6.05
C ASN A 164 -14.13 10.96 -4.73
N GLY A 165 -14.01 12.29 -4.80
CA GLY A 165 -13.99 13.17 -3.64
C GLY A 165 -12.61 13.51 -3.06
N PHE A 166 -11.52 12.96 -3.62
CA PHE A 166 -10.14 13.27 -3.24
C PHE A 166 -9.43 14.01 -4.37
N ASP A 167 -10.05 15.08 -4.89
CA ASP A 167 -9.71 15.73 -6.15
C ASP A 167 -8.40 16.53 -6.13
N HIS A 168 -7.78 16.72 -4.97
CA HIS A 168 -6.53 17.46 -4.84
C HIS A 168 -5.57 16.85 -3.82
N GLY A 169 -4.29 17.00 -4.10
CA GLY A 169 -3.21 16.88 -3.13
C GLY A 169 -2.73 18.27 -2.67
N LEU A 170 -1.51 18.31 -2.16
CA LEU A 170 -0.81 19.55 -1.88
C LEU A 170 0.42 19.65 -2.78
N ASP A 171 0.67 20.81 -3.33
CA ASP A 171 1.96 21.11 -3.93
C ASP A 171 3.03 21.13 -2.82
N PRO A 172 4.06 20.27 -2.91
CA PRO A 172 5.03 20.12 -1.83
C PRO A 172 5.95 21.34 -1.64
N GLU A 173 6.01 22.24 -2.63
CA GLU A 173 6.84 23.44 -2.59
C GLU A 173 6.07 24.62 -2.04
N SER A 174 4.87 24.89 -2.59
CA SER A 174 4.05 26.05 -2.17
C SER A 174 3.09 25.72 -1.02
N GLY A 175 2.74 24.45 -0.82
CA GLY A 175 1.70 24.01 0.11
C GLY A 175 0.27 24.28 -0.35
N GLU A 176 0.10 24.81 -1.56
CA GLU A 176 -1.21 25.06 -2.15
C GLU A 176 -1.88 23.76 -2.60
N LYS A 177 -3.21 23.82 -2.75
CA LYS A 177 -3.98 22.71 -3.33
C LYS A 177 -3.54 22.48 -4.78
N LEU A 178 -3.22 21.23 -5.09
CA LEU A 178 -2.89 20.78 -6.44
C LEU A 178 -3.98 19.80 -6.88
N PHE A 179 -4.86 20.27 -7.77
CA PHE A 179 -5.94 19.47 -8.32
C PHE A 179 -5.44 18.49 -9.36
N LEU A 180 -6.02 17.29 -9.40
CA LEU A 180 -5.63 16.24 -10.33
C LEU A 180 -6.82 15.85 -11.21
N THR A 181 -6.57 15.66 -12.51
CA THR A 181 -7.61 15.20 -13.43
C THR A 181 -7.02 14.54 -14.68
N ARG A 182 -7.77 13.63 -15.27
CA ARG A 182 -7.56 13.08 -16.63
C ARG A 182 -8.68 13.52 -17.60
N ASN A 183 -9.61 14.33 -17.14
CA ASN A 183 -10.73 14.85 -17.93
C ASN A 183 -10.40 16.27 -18.43
N GLU A 184 -10.44 16.48 -19.74
CA GLU A 184 -10.11 17.77 -20.39
C GLU A 184 -11.07 18.90 -19.98
N GLU A 185 -12.38 18.60 -19.87
CA GLU A 185 -13.38 19.62 -19.48
C GLU A 185 -13.13 20.08 -18.04
N LYS A 186 -12.78 19.14 -17.15
CA LYS A 186 -12.45 19.46 -15.78
C LYS A 186 -11.12 20.21 -15.64
N ALA A 187 -10.15 19.93 -16.51
CA ALA A 187 -8.91 20.70 -16.60
C ALA A 187 -9.19 22.15 -17.02
N ALA A 188 -9.99 22.36 -18.07
CA ALA A 188 -10.41 23.68 -18.53
C ALA A 188 -11.21 24.44 -17.45
N GLN A 189 -12.06 23.75 -16.69
CA GLN A 189 -12.76 24.33 -15.54
C GLN A 189 -11.77 24.81 -14.46
N TYR A 190 -10.78 23.99 -14.09
CA TYR A 190 -9.78 24.37 -13.10
C TYR A 190 -8.95 25.56 -13.55
N GLU A 191 -8.61 25.64 -14.83
CA GLU A 191 -7.92 26.78 -15.40
C GLU A 191 -8.76 28.06 -15.34
N ALA A 192 -10.04 27.99 -15.72
CA ALA A 192 -10.97 29.11 -15.64
C ALA A 192 -11.20 29.60 -14.20
N GLU A 193 -11.14 28.70 -13.22
CA GLU A 193 -11.25 29.02 -11.80
C GLU A 193 -9.93 29.49 -11.15
N GLY A 194 -8.82 29.54 -11.93
CA GLY A 194 -7.50 29.92 -11.42
C GLY A 194 -6.90 28.93 -10.42
N LYS A 195 -7.33 27.66 -10.48
CA LYS A 195 -6.81 26.61 -9.60
C LYS A 195 -5.49 26.05 -10.15
N LYS A 196 -4.56 25.74 -9.25
CA LYS A 196 -3.36 24.99 -9.60
C LYS A 196 -3.73 23.55 -9.84
N TYR A 197 -3.46 23.03 -11.04
CA TYR A 197 -3.86 21.66 -11.40
C TYR A 197 -2.79 20.92 -12.22
N LEU A 198 -2.91 19.60 -12.26
CA LEU A 198 -2.19 18.72 -13.19
C LEU A 198 -3.22 17.96 -14.03
N PHE A 199 -3.14 18.17 -15.33
CA PHE A 199 -3.87 17.37 -16.31
C PHE A 199 -2.99 16.19 -16.75
N ILE A 200 -3.46 14.97 -16.52
CA ILE A 200 -2.73 13.74 -16.84
C ILE A 200 -3.31 13.16 -18.11
N SER A 201 -2.75 13.56 -19.25
CA SER A 201 -3.12 13.08 -20.59
C SER A 201 -2.30 11.87 -21.03
N ASP A 202 -1.06 11.75 -20.55
CA ASP A 202 -0.15 10.65 -20.84
C ASP A 202 0.36 10.01 -19.55
N PRO A 203 -0.33 8.97 -19.05
CA PRO A 203 0.08 8.31 -17.83
C PRO A 203 1.47 7.65 -17.92
N ALA A 204 1.93 7.26 -19.10
CA ALA A 204 3.25 6.66 -19.26
C ALA A 204 4.38 7.65 -18.92
N ALA A 205 4.19 8.94 -19.23
CA ALA A 205 5.16 10.00 -18.99
C ALA A 205 4.93 10.75 -17.65
N GLN A 206 3.71 10.74 -17.12
CA GLN A 206 3.26 11.68 -16.07
C GLN A 206 3.00 11.05 -14.70
N THR A 207 3.69 9.96 -14.36
CA THR A 207 3.59 9.36 -13.01
C THR A 207 3.86 10.36 -11.90
N LEU A 208 2.97 10.42 -10.91
CA LEU A 208 3.07 11.37 -9.82
C LEU A 208 4.09 10.92 -8.75
N PRO A 209 5.03 11.81 -8.34
CA PRO A 209 5.83 11.60 -7.14
C PRO A 209 4.94 11.51 -5.90
N THR A 210 5.40 10.81 -4.87
CA THR A 210 4.60 10.53 -3.66
C THR A 210 3.98 11.79 -3.05
N ALA A 211 4.75 12.87 -2.92
CA ALA A 211 4.27 14.10 -2.29
C ALA A 211 3.18 14.84 -3.08
N LYS A 212 3.06 14.60 -4.39
CA LYS A 212 2.05 15.26 -5.26
C LYS A 212 0.74 14.47 -5.39
N ARG A 213 0.68 13.25 -4.89
CA ARG A 213 -0.55 12.42 -4.96
C ARG A 213 -1.64 12.97 -4.07
N ALA A 214 -2.89 12.83 -4.45
CA ALA A 214 -4.02 13.27 -3.62
C ALA A 214 -4.15 12.42 -2.36
N ALA A 215 -4.33 11.13 -2.49
CA ALA A 215 -4.56 10.17 -1.42
C ALA A 215 -3.32 9.32 -1.09
N PHE A 216 -2.54 8.97 -2.10
CA PHE A 216 -1.52 7.94 -2.07
C PHE A 216 -2.12 6.62 -1.55
N ILE A 217 -2.91 5.98 -2.40
CA ILE A 217 -3.47 4.66 -2.11
C ILE A 217 -2.35 3.64 -2.21
N ASN A 218 -1.90 3.13 -1.08
CA ASN A 218 -0.77 2.20 -1.02
C ASN A 218 -1.15 0.77 -0.69
N SER A 219 -2.40 0.50 -0.32
CA SER A 219 -2.91 -0.86 -0.26
C SER A 219 -4.39 -0.93 -0.60
N VAL A 220 -4.79 -2.04 -1.17
CA VAL A 220 -6.18 -2.42 -1.39
C VAL A 220 -6.33 -3.92 -1.18
N VAL A 221 -7.38 -4.33 -0.48
CA VAL A 221 -7.75 -5.73 -0.26
C VAL A 221 -9.25 -5.91 -0.38
N TYR A 222 -9.72 -7.11 -0.67
CA TYR A 222 -11.14 -7.43 -0.62
C TYR A 222 -11.67 -7.33 0.80
N ASP A 223 -12.91 -6.85 0.92
CA ASP A 223 -13.64 -6.94 2.19
C ASP A 223 -14.05 -8.40 2.41
N PRO A 224 -13.63 -9.05 3.51
CA PRO A 224 -13.97 -10.45 3.77
C PRO A 224 -15.44 -10.65 4.14
N VAL A 225 -16.15 -9.57 4.50
CA VAL A 225 -17.56 -9.59 4.96
C VAL A 225 -18.50 -9.16 3.85
N ASP A 226 -18.22 -8.05 3.17
CA ASP A 226 -19.06 -7.53 2.09
C ASP A 226 -18.33 -7.57 0.75
N LYS A 227 -18.80 -8.46 -0.13
CA LYS A 227 -18.21 -8.65 -1.47
C LYS A 227 -18.33 -7.44 -2.40
N ASN A 228 -19.18 -6.46 -2.08
CA ASN A 228 -19.32 -5.23 -2.86
C ASN A 228 -18.25 -4.19 -2.46
N ASN A 229 -17.62 -4.37 -1.32
CA ASN A 229 -16.65 -3.42 -0.80
C ASN A 229 -15.21 -3.88 -1.04
N VAL A 230 -14.32 -2.90 -1.12
CA VAL A 230 -12.88 -3.07 -0.98
C VAL A 230 -12.35 -2.18 0.13
N ILE A 231 -11.30 -2.62 0.79
CA ILE A 231 -10.64 -1.88 1.86
C ILE A 231 -9.38 -1.25 1.30
N ALA A 232 -9.27 0.07 1.36
CA ALA A 232 -8.14 0.81 0.81
C ALA A 232 -7.46 1.69 1.85
N THR A 233 -6.14 1.76 1.80
CA THR A 233 -5.34 2.57 2.74
C THR A 233 -4.83 3.82 2.05
N PHE A 234 -5.20 4.97 2.60
CA PHE A 234 -4.83 6.29 2.11
C PHE A 234 -3.75 6.89 3.00
N PHE A 235 -2.53 6.87 2.49
CA PHE A 235 -1.34 7.28 3.21
C PHE A 235 -1.36 8.75 3.67
N HIS A 236 -1.78 9.66 2.79
CA HIS A 236 -1.80 11.08 3.10
C HIS A 236 -2.98 11.47 4.00
N GLU A 237 -4.08 10.75 3.90
CA GLU A 237 -5.26 10.95 4.74
C GLU A 237 -5.11 10.31 6.14
N GLY A 238 -4.09 9.46 6.33
CA GLY A 238 -3.93 8.74 7.59
C GLY A 238 -5.10 7.81 7.91
N THR A 239 -5.71 7.21 6.90
CA THR A 239 -7.02 6.57 7.03
C THR A 239 -7.13 5.31 6.19
N VAL A 240 -7.79 4.29 6.73
CA VAL A 240 -8.32 3.15 6.00
C VAL A 240 -9.77 3.44 5.63
N TYR A 241 -10.13 3.23 4.38
CA TYR A 241 -11.48 3.44 3.84
C TYR A 241 -12.10 2.13 3.40
N GLU A 242 -13.42 2.02 3.57
CA GLU A 242 -14.26 1.10 2.80
C GLU A 242 -14.75 1.82 1.55
N ILE A 243 -14.60 1.19 0.39
CA ILE A 243 -15.06 1.73 -0.89
C ILE A 243 -16.10 0.77 -1.46
N ASP A 244 -17.32 1.27 -1.64
CA ASP A 244 -18.39 0.56 -2.34
C ASP A 244 -18.10 0.58 -3.85
N ARG A 245 -17.92 -0.59 -4.47
CA ARG A 245 -17.57 -0.72 -5.89
C ARG A 245 -18.71 -0.35 -6.83
N ASN A 246 -19.96 -0.35 -6.36
CA ASN A 246 -21.13 -0.02 -7.18
C ASN A 246 -21.33 1.50 -7.28
N THR A 247 -21.08 2.22 -6.19
CA THR A 247 -21.31 3.66 -6.10
C THR A 247 -20.02 4.49 -6.19
N GLY A 248 -18.85 3.88 -5.95
CA GLY A 248 -17.58 4.58 -5.83
C GLY A 248 -17.40 5.35 -4.51
N GLN A 249 -18.38 5.31 -3.61
CA GLN A 249 -18.31 6.05 -2.34
C GLN A 249 -17.31 5.42 -1.38
N ALA A 250 -16.50 6.28 -0.74
CA ALA A 250 -15.51 5.90 0.25
C ALA A 250 -15.94 6.35 1.65
N GLY A 251 -16.11 5.40 2.56
CA GLY A 251 -16.42 5.62 3.98
C GLY A 251 -15.18 5.42 4.87
N LYS A 252 -14.97 6.31 5.86
CA LYS A 252 -13.85 6.15 6.81
C LYS A 252 -14.09 4.98 7.76
N ALA A 253 -13.16 4.03 7.78
CA ALA A 253 -13.20 2.82 8.59
C ALA A 253 -12.27 2.89 9.82
N LEU A 254 -11.00 3.27 9.61
CA LEU A 254 -10.00 3.46 10.67
C LEU A 254 -9.16 4.69 10.35
N GLY A 255 -9.10 5.67 11.25
CA GLY A 255 -8.43 6.95 11.03
C GLY A 255 -7.40 7.29 12.10
N GLY A 256 -6.70 8.43 11.92
CA GLY A 256 -5.70 8.91 12.86
C GLY A 256 -4.36 8.21 12.79
N LEU A 257 -4.10 7.49 11.70
CA LEU A 257 -2.85 6.75 11.46
C LEU A 257 -1.77 7.69 10.88
N LYS A 258 -0.52 7.40 11.18
CA LYS A 258 0.63 8.17 10.65
C LYS A 258 1.21 7.46 9.44
N ASN A 259 0.87 7.95 8.24
CA ASN A 259 1.34 7.38 6.97
C ASN A 259 1.08 5.87 6.84
N PRO A 260 -0.19 5.42 6.96
CA PRO A 260 -0.53 4.01 7.07
C PRO A 260 -0.22 3.19 5.83
N HIS A 261 -0.03 1.89 6.05
CA HIS A 261 0.04 0.83 5.04
C HIS A 261 -0.79 -0.38 5.48
N GLY A 262 -1.11 -1.27 4.54
CA GLY A 262 -1.62 -2.60 4.83
C GLY A 262 -2.94 -2.63 5.61
N GLY A 263 -3.84 -1.68 5.34
CA GLY A 263 -5.15 -1.67 5.97
C GLY A 263 -6.00 -2.86 5.54
N MET A 264 -6.68 -3.48 6.49
CA MET A 264 -7.57 -4.61 6.26
C MET A 264 -8.74 -4.60 7.24
N LYS A 265 -9.79 -5.32 6.90
CA LYS A 265 -10.92 -5.59 7.79
C LYS A 265 -10.69 -6.94 8.48
N LEU A 266 -10.83 -6.98 9.80
CA LEU A 266 -10.68 -8.19 10.61
C LEU A 266 -12.01 -8.92 10.77
N GLU A 267 -13.02 -8.17 11.11
CA GLU A 267 -14.38 -8.62 11.36
C GLU A 267 -15.35 -7.44 11.21
N PHE A 268 -16.62 -7.65 11.47
CA PHE A 268 -17.61 -6.59 11.40
C PHE A 268 -17.19 -5.36 12.22
N ASN A 269 -17.06 -4.21 11.53
CA ASN A 269 -16.71 -2.91 12.11
C ASN A 269 -15.37 -2.90 12.90
N ARG A 270 -14.44 -3.78 12.56
CA ARG A 270 -13.09 -3.80 13.13
C ARG A 270 -12.03 -3.96 12.05
N TYR A 271 -11.06 -3.09 12.06
CA TYR A 271 -10.02 -2.97 11.04
C TYR A 271 -8.64 -3.04 11.67
N ALA A 272 -7.63 -3.29 10.86
CA ALA A 272 -6.23 -3.16 11.24
C ALA A 272 -5.49 -2.35 10.19
N GLY A 273 -4.40 -1.71 10.59
CA GLY A 273 -3.46 -1.03 9.70
C GLY A 273 -2.20 -0.64 10.45
N THR A 274 -1.12 -0.41 9.72
CA THR A 274 0.09 0.13 10.32
C THR A 274 0.00 1.64 10.43
N SER A 275 0.49 2.20 11.52
CA SER A 275 0.86 3.62 11.66
C SER A 275 2.36 3.70 11.40
N THR A 276 2.74 3.71 10.11
CA THR A 276 4.09 3.38 9.62
C THR A 276 5.18 4.23 10.26
N THR A 277 5.04 5.55 10.21
CA THR A 277 6.03 6.48 10.80
C THR A 277 5.93 6.56 12.32
N GLY A 278 4.88 6.04 12.93
CA GLY A 278 4.73 5.86 14.36
C GLY A 278 5.34 4.57 14.88
N GLY A 279 5.67 3.61 13.99
CA GLY A 279 6.17 2.29 14.39
C GLY A 279 5.12 1.48 15.15
N GLU A 280 3.87 1.49 14.68
CA GLU A 280 2.72 0.93 15.40
C GLU A 280 1.84 0.10 14.47
N ILE A 281 1.16 -0.90 15.02
CA ILE A 281 -0.03 -1.52 14.42
C ILE A 281 -1.24 -1.03 15.23
N ILE A 282 -2.28 -0.59 14.51
CA ILE A 282 -3.51 -0.12 15.13
C ILE A 282 -4.66 -1.00 14.67
N THR A 283 -5.46 -1.47 15.63
CA THR A 283 -6.71 -2.19 15.37
C THR A 283 -7.89 -1.45 15.96
N GLY A 284 -9.08 -1.57 15.35
CA GLY A 284 -10.30 -0.93 15.83
C GLY A 284 -11.10 -0.30 14.71
N ASN A 285 -11.70 0.86 15.00
CA ASN A 285 -12.49 1.66 14.07
C ASN A 285 -12.36 3.15 14.38
N THR A 286 -13.24 4.00 13.83
CA THR A 286 -13.21 5.45 14.06
C THR A 286 -13.55 5.87 15.50
N TYR A 287 -14.12 4.98 16.33
CA TYR A 287 -14.56 5.29 17.71
C TYR A 287 -13.60 4.74 18.77
N SER A 288 -13.10 3.55 18.58
CA SER A 288 -12.24 2.84 19.55
C SER A 288 -11.08 2.15 18.84
N GLN A 289 -9.88 2.33 19.39
CA GLN A 289 -8.65 1.81 18.81
C GLN A 289 -7.76 1.16 19.87
N THR A 290 -7.02 0.14 19.45
CA THR A 290 -5.93 -0.44 20.23
C THR A 290 -4.64 -0.28 19.41
N CYS A 291 -3.66 0.36 20.02
CA CYS A 291 -2.33 0.59 19.45
C CYS A 291 -1.36 -0.45 20.02
N TYR A 292 -0.58 -1.06 19.14
CA TYR A 292 0.50 -1.97 19.48
C TYR A 292 1.82 -1.34 19.04
N ASN A 293 2.65 -0.93 20.01
CA ASN A 293 3.88 -0.18 19.79
C ASN A 293 5.09 -1.11 19.78
N PHE A 294 6.00 -0.90 18.82
CA PHE A 294 7.24 -1.66 18.65
C PHE A 294 8.47 -0.93 19.19
N GLU A 295 8.33 0.24 19.79
CA GLU A 295 9.45 1.11 20.17
C GLU A 295 10.49 0.41 21.04
N ASN A 296 10.03 -0.30 22.06
CA ASN A 296 10.87 -0.94 23.08
C ASN A 296 11.21 -2.41 22.79
N LEU A 297 10.87 -2.92 21.60
CA LEU A 297 11.23 -4.29 21.22
C LEU A 297 12.76 -4.45 21.19
N LYS A 298 13.24 -5.51 21.85
CA LYS A 298 14.65 -5.90 21.87
C LYS A 298 15.07 -6.44 20.51
N GLY A 299 16.38 -6.33 20.19
CA GLY A 299 16.98 -6.90 18.98
C GLY A 299 16.92 -6.00 17.75
N LYS A 300 16.46 -4.76 17.88
CA LYS A 300 16.62 -3.78 16.80
C LYS A 300 18.11 -3.54 16.53
N GLN A 301 18.47 -3.54 15.25
CA GLN A 301 19.81 -3.15 14.83
C GLN A 301 20.02 -1.66 15.11
N ASP A 302 21.23 -1.26 15.54
CA ASP A 302 21.54 0.12 15.89
C ASP A 302 21.23 1.12 14.78
N PHE A 303 21.44 0.74 13.52
CA PHE A 303 21.14 1.59 12.37
C PHE A 303 19.64 1.77 12.09
N LEU A 304 18.76 1.03 12.78
CA LEU A 304 17.29 1.14 12.68
C LEU A 304 16.67 1.93 13.85
N ILE A 305 17.45 2.31 14.87
CA ILE A 305 16.94 3.01 16.06
C ILE A 305 16.20 4.29 15.69
N ASP A 306 16.69 5.04 14.71
CA ASP A 306 16.06 6.27 14.23
C ASP A 306 14.97 6.06 13.17
N MET A 307 14.71 4.83 12.77
CA MET A 307 13.85 4.49 11.65
C MET A 307 12.78 3.50 12.08
N GLN A 308 11.73 4.01 12.70
CA GLN A 308 10.52 3.22 12.97
C GLN A 308 9.65 3.26 11.70
N TRP A 309 9.71 2.18 10.92
CA TRP A 309 9.01 2.10 9.65
C TRP A 309 8.38 0.72 9.47
N VAL A 310 7.17 0.56 10.01
CA VAL A 310 6.38 -0.68 9.88
C VAL A 310 5.57 -0.62 8.59
N GLN A 311 5.89 -1.47 7.63
CA GLN A 311 5.14 -1.58 6.37
C GLN A 311 4.44 -2.93 6.30
N ASN A 312 3.19 -2.90 5.91
CA ASN A 312 2.29 -4.03 5.75
C ASN A 312 2.08 -4.87 7.02
N THR A 313 0.86 -5.31 7.16
CA THR A 313 0.44 -6.27 8.17
C THR A 313 -0.39 -7.32 7.46
N LYS A 314 -0.11 -8.59 7.68
CA LYS A 314 -0.97 -9.69 7.24
C LYS A 314 -1.32 -10.52 8.46
N ILE A 315 -2.59 -10.81 8.63
CA ILE A 315 -3.06 -11.74 9.65
C ILE A 315 -2.99 -13.13 9.03
N ILE A 316 -2.40 -14.03 9.76
CA ILE A 316 -2.30 -15.46 9.42
C ILE A 316 -3.27 -16.16 10.39
N GLU A 317 -4.26 -16.86 9.83
CA GLU A 317 -5.24 -17.68 10.57
C GLU A 317 -4.73 -19.09 10.74
#